data_c79872258b53096ad20bbb3383a364cf
#
_entry.id   c79872258b53096ad20bbb3383a364cf
#
_cell.length_a   1.000
_cell.length_b   1.000
_cell.length_c   1.000
_cell.angle_alpha   90.00
_cell.angle_beta   90.00
_cell.angle_gamma   90.00
#
_symmetry.space_group_name_H-M   'P 1'
#
loop_
_entity.id
_entity.type
_entity.pdbx_description
1 polymer ?
#
loop_
_entity_poly.entity_id
_entity_poly.type
_entity_poly.pdbx_seq_one_letter_code
_entity_poly.pdbx_strand_id
1 'polypeptide(L)'
;MGTTVTPPKQPSGPAQTAANVLSVADVQSIVTASAASVNVPLAIAVSDRSGNILAVYLKANAPATAQANFGVQAPAAEVAAELARSAAFFSNDQAPISTRTVRFISASHFPPGITNTESGPLYGIENTNRGCGFNVTYLPGQSLPVPMALSGGPSLGILTGKPDAMDSNNLAVNPGGVPIFKGGEVAGGIGVAGGDEATDEYAAVAGTLANGFVPNVPSPGVVVVGGVSLPFVNQTTIPAGEQPGTANGSYTLGPLASPGPAPEGDLIAETGSTQGGLTQSEVHAIVQNTIATANLTRAVLRLPEGSRARFVIAVADLDGHLLALYRMPDATMFSVDVAVAKSRNVIYFSQAPDELSPLPQGTAVTNRTIGFGAQPFFPSGIDATLPGPFFSLFQYDLANPCTQGHQAANPNQNGVVFFPGAAPLYHGSQLVGGIGVSGDGVDQDDFVAAAGANGFAAPQAIRADNYSVRGVPMPYQKFPRDPEN
;
A
#
# COMPACT_ATOMS: atom_id res chain seq x y z
N MET A 1 17.51 -39.35 14.76
CA MET A 1 18.49 -38.26 14.81
C MET A 1 17.99 -37.22 13.84
N GLY A 2 17.28 -36.20 14.35
CA GLY A 2 16.78 -35.11 13.55
C GLY A 2 17.92 -34.11 13.30
N THR A 3 18.27 -33.91 12.07
CA THR A 3 19.17 -32.83 11.67
C THR A 3 18.40 -31.51 11.80
N THR A 4 18.72 -30.72 12.80
CA THR A 4 18.32 -29.33 12.88
C THR A 4 18.96 -28.59 11.72
N VAL A 5 18.18 -28.33 10.67
CA VAL A 5 18.58 -27.42 9.61
C VAL A 5 18.54 -26.02 10.20
N THR A 6 19.70 -25.44 10.46
CA THR A 6 19.84 -24.03 10.81
C THR A 6 19.37 -23.23 9.60
N PRO A 7 18.35 -22.36 9.71
CA PRO A 7 17.92 -21.55 8.58
C PRO A 7 19.09 -20.71 8.06
N PRO A 8 19.25 -20.57 6.74
CA PRO A 8 20.33 -19.76 6.19
C PRO A 8 20.24 -18.34 6.72
N LYS A 9 21.37 -17.83 7.20
CA LYS A 9 21.51 -16.46 7.68
C LYS A 9 21.05 -15.52 6.58
N GLN A 10 20.01 -14.74 6.89
CA GLN A 10 19.37 -13.81 5.96
C GLN A 10 20.43 -12.93 5.27
N PRO A 11 20.44 -12.81 3.94
CA PRO A 11 21.12 -11.70 3.31
C PRO A 11 20.29 -10.46 3.64
N SER A 12 20.73 -9.72 4.67
CA SER A 12 20.21 -8.39 4.95
C SER A 12 20.56 -7.51 3.75
N GLY A 13 19.57 -7.21 2.90
CA GLY A 13 19.66 -6.00 2.12
C GLY A 13 19.92 -4.85 3.10
N PRO A 14 20.77 -3.88 2.78
CA PRO A 14 21.07 -2.82 3.72
C PRO A 14 19.77 -2.08 4.08
N ALA A 15 19.50 -1.96 5.38
CA ALA A 15 18.51 -1.00 5.88
C ALA A 15 18.86 0.39 5.39
N GLN A 16 17.87 1.27 5.19
CA GLN A 16 18.12 2.65 4.83
C GLN A 16 19.18 3.24 5.78
N THR A 17 20.26 3.77 5.22
CA THR A 17 21.35 4.31 6.04
C THR A 17 21.03 5.72 6.51
N ALA A 18 21.53 6.12 7.67
CA ALA A 18 21.38 7.48 8.18
C ALA A 18 21.98 8.56 7.22
N ALA A 19 22.90 8.19 6.37
CA ALA A 19 23.48 9.08 5.36
C ALA A 19 22.50 9.36 4.19
N ASN A 20 21.53 8.49 3.96
CA ASN A 20 20.59 8.56 2.84
C ASN A 20 19.22 9.14 3.21
N VAL A 21 19.03 9.62 4.45
CA VAL A 21 17.83 10.39 4.83
C VAL A 21 17.90 11.81 4.28
N LEU A 22 16.73 12.46 4.09
CA LEU A 22 16.64 13.81 3.56
C LEU A 22 17.02 14.85 4.63
N SER A 23 18.00 15.68 4.32
CA SER A 23 18.39 16.85 5.11
C SER A 23 17.53 18.08 4.76
N VAL A 24 17.60 19.13 5.57
CA VAL A 24 16.96 20.43 5.27
C VAL A 24 17.40 20.96 3.91
N ALA A 25 18.69 20.88 3.59
CA ALA A 25 19.22 21.34 2.30
C ALA A 25 18.67 20.53 1.12
N ASP A 26 18.52 19.20 1.28
CA ASP A 26 17.92 18.34 0.25
C ASP A 26 16.47 18.75 -0.02
N VAL A 27 15.67 18.90 1.04
CA VAL A 27 14.26 19.30 0.93
C VAL A 27 14.12 20.67 0.26
N GLN A 28 14.92 21.65 0.68
CA GLN A 28 14.91 22.99 0.07
C GLN A 28 15.30 22.97 -1.40
N SER A 29 16.31 22.19 -1.77
CA SER A 29 16.76 22.11 -3.16
C SER A 29 15.72 21.43 -4.06
N ILE A 30 15.06 20.35 -3.57
CA ILE A 30 13.99 19.66 -4.28
C ILE A 30 12.80 20.60 -4.52
N VAL A 31 12.33 21.29 -3.48
CA VAL A 31 11.20 22.22 -3.56
C VAL A 31 11.53 23.39 -4.50
N THR A 32 12.73 23.96 -4.39
CA THR A 32 13.15 25.07 -5.25
C THR A 32 13.19 24.67 -6.72
N ALA A 33 13.77 23.50 -7.03
CA ALA A 33 13.86 23.02 -8.40
C ALA A 33 12.45 22.71 -8.98
N SER A 34 11.58 22.06 -8.20
CA SER A 34 10.21 21.80 -8.61
C SER A 34 9.43 23.11 -8.86
N ALA A 35 9.48 24.05 -7.92
CA ALA A 35 8.77 25.33 -8.04
C ALA A 35 9.25 26.19 -9.22
N ALA A 36 10.55 26.13 -9.54
CA ALA A 36 11.13 26.89 -10.64
C ALA A 36 10.94 26.22 -12.01
N SER A 37 10.54 24.97 -12.08
CA SER A 37 10.45 24.20 -13.31
C SER A 37 9.38 24.72 -14.29
N VAL A 38 8.27 25.25 -13.76
CA VAL A 38 7.15 25.81 -14.54
C VAL A 38 6.64 27.10 -13.93
N ASN A 39 6.07 27.98 -14.77
CA ASN A 39 5.45 29.23 -14.33
C ASN A 39 3.94 29.05 -13.99
N VAL A 40 3.58 27.90 -13.43
CA VAL A 40 2.22 27.57 -13.00
C VAL A 40 2.13 27.63 -11.47
N PRO A 41 1.04 28.19 -10.89
CA PRO A 41 0.81 28.15 -9.45
C PRO A 41 0.54 26.72 -8.98
N LEU A 42 1.35 26.19 -8.05
CA LEU A 42 1.33 24.79 -7.60
C LEU A 42 1.45 24.70 -6.09
N ALA A 43 0.87 23.64 -5.52
CA ALA A 43 1.19 23.12 -4.20
C ALA A 43 2.23 22.00 -4.35
N ILE A 44 3.30 22.05 -3.56
CA ILE A 44 4.42 21.11 -3.60
C ILE A 44 4.64 20.59 -2.18
N ALA A 45 4.73 19.27 -2.01
CA ALA A 45 5.07 18.65 -0.73
C ALA A 45 6.23 17.68 -0.87
N VAL A 46 6.97 17.50 0.20
CA VAL A 46 8.02 16.48 0.32
C VAL A 46 7.78 15.68 1.58
N SER A 47 7.79 14.36 1.45
CA SER A 47 7.78 13.42 2.58
C SER A 47 9.09 12.65 2.66
N ASP A 48 9.43 12.14 3.86
CA ASP A 48 10.44 11.11 3.98
C ASP A 48 9.87 9.71 3.66
N ARG A 49 10.70 8.69 3.74
CA ARG A 49 10.29 7.30 3.47
C ARG A 49 9.21 6.80 4.44
N SER A 50 9.21 7.26 5.69
CA SER A 50 8.22 6.91 6.71
C SER A 50 6.88 7.64 6.54
N GLY A 51 6.79 8.59 5.60
CA GLY A 51 5.60 9.37 5.33
C GLY A 51 5.47 10.64 6.18
N ASN A 52 6.50 11.03 6.95
CA ASN A 52 6.52 12.33 7.60
C ASN A 52 6.57 13.42 6.54
N ILE A 53 5.67 14.39 6.60
CA ILE A 53 5.69 15.54 5.69
C ILE A 53 6.77 16.51 6.15
N LEU A 54 7.81 16.65 5.34
CA LEU A 54 8.97 17.48 5.64
C LEU A 54 8.81 18.91 5.18
N ALA A 55 8.02 19.13 4.14
CA ALA A 55 7.70 20.47 3.65
C ALA A 55 6.37 20.47 2.91
N VAL A 56 5.68 21.60 3.01
CA VAL A 56 4.60 21.99 2.09
C VAL A 56 4.90 23.41 1.64
N TYR A 57 4.98 23.62 0.33
CA TYR A 57 5.27 24.89 -0.30
C TYR A 57 4.16 25.26 -1.27
N LEU A 58 3.60 26.45 -1.10
CA LEU A 58 2.59 27.00 -1.99
C LEU A 58 3.23 28.09 -2.84
N LYS A 59 3.24 27.93 -4.16
CA LYS A 59 3.59 29.02 -5.07
C LYS A 59 2.56 30.13 -4.95
N ALA A 60 2.97 31.35 -5.30
CA ALA A 60 2.03 32.48 -5.34
C ALA A 60 0.81 32.13 -6.22
N ASN A 61 -0.37 32.38 -5.70
CA ASN A 61 -1.66 32.05 -6.33
C ASN A 61 -1.91 30.55 -6.55
N ALA A 62 -1.25 29.67 -5.82
CA ALA A 62 -1.57 28.24 -5.85
C ALA A 62 -3.08 28.02 -5.64
N PRO A 63 -3.72 27.08 -6.36
CA PRO A 63 -5.14 26.83 -6.22
C PRO A 63 -5.45 26.34 -4.80
N ALA A 64 -6.61 26.73 -4.28
CA ALA A 64 -7.04 26.30 -2.95
C ALA A 64 -7.31 24.80 -2.89
N THR A 65 -7.80 24.22 -4.01
CA THR A 65 -8.14 22.79 -4.10
C THR A 65 -7.55 22.16 -5.35
N ALA A 66 -7.39 20.84 -5.28
CA ALA A 66 -7.04 19.98 -6.40
C ALA A 66 -7.90 18.72 -6.37
N GLN A 67 -7.94 17.99 -7.47
CA GLN A 67 -8.72 16.77 -7.59
C GLN A 67 -8.08 15.63 -6.79
N ALA A 68 -8.88 14.96 -5.98
CA ALA A 68 -8.59 13.70 -5.32
C ALA A 68 -9.36 12.55 -5.98
N ASN A 69 -9.35 11.35 -5.36
CA ASN A 69 -10.11 10.21 -5.85
C ASN A 69 -11.64 10.48 -5.85
N PHE A 70 -12.35 9.75 -6.69
CA PHE A 70 -13.83 9.75 -6.78
C PHE A 70 -14.44 11.12 -7.08
N GLY A 71 -13.74 11.96 -7.83
CA GLY A 71 -14.19 13.29 -8.20
C GLY A 71 -14.21 14.31 -7.06
N VAL A 72 -13.68 13.97 -5.90
CA VAL A 72 -13.65 14.85 -4.73
C VAL A 72 -12.62 15.95 -4.94
N GLN A 73 -12.97 17.19 -4.59
CA GLN A 73 -12.03 18.30 -4.48
C GLN A 73 -11.54 18.41 -3.04
N ALA A 74 -10.23 18.41 -2.86
CA ALA A 74 -9.59 18.53 -1.56
C ALA A 74 -8.57 19.67 -1.55
N PRO A 75 -8.14 20.19 -0.39
CA PRO A 75 -7.08 21.20 -0.34
C PRO A 75 -5.86 20.78 -1.15
N ALA A 76 -5.37 21.63 -2.06
CA ALA A 76 -4.25 21.27 -2.93
C ALA A 76 -2.99 20.88 -2.15
N ALA A 77 -2.76 21.49 -0.99
CA ALA A 77 -1.68 21.14 -0.08
C ALA A 77 -1.79 19.71 0.47
N GLU A 78 -3.02 19.25 0.77
CA GLU A 78 -3.28 17.88 1.23
C GLU A 78 -3.08 16.88 0.08
N VAL A 79 -3.57 17.21 -1.11
CA VAL A 79 -3.36 16.37 -2.30
C VAL A 79 -1.86 16.22 -2.58
N ALA A 80 -1.09 17.30 -2.57
CA ALA A 80 0.36 17.24 -2.74
C ALA A 80 1.04 16.39 -1.66
N ALA A 81 0.62 16.51 -0.39
CA ALA A 81 1.17 15.73 0.72
C ALA A 81 0.90 14.22 0.53
N GLU A 82 -0.31 13.83 0.15
CA GLU A 82 -0.65 12.43 -0.06
C GLU A 82 -0.01 11.84 -1.34
N LEU A 83 0.19 12.65 -2.39
CA LEU A 83 0.97 12.24 -3.56
C LEU A 83 2.44 11.98 -3.20
N ALA A 84 3.04 12.84 -2.35
CA ALA A 84 4.40 12.63 -1.86
C ALA A 84 4.53 11.32 -1.07
N ARG A 85 3.59 11.07 -0.14
CA ARG A 85 3.51 9.82 0.61
C ARG A 85 3.34 8.61 -0.29
N SER A 86 2.38 8.64 -1.23
CA SER A 86 2.13 7.53 -2.13
C SER A 86 3.40 7.14 -2.89
N ALA A 87 4.15 8.09 -3.42
CA ALA A 87 5.40 7.82 -4.11
C ALA A 87 6.49 7.22 -3.19
N ALA A 88 6.61 7.72 -1.97
CA ALA A 88 7.54 7.19 -0.98
C ALA A 88 7.16 5.77 -0.52
N PHE A 89 5.86 5.52 -0.36
CA PHE A 89 5.32 4.30 0.24
C PHE A 89 5.39 3.08 -0.68
N PHE A 90 5.16 3.27 -1.98
CA PHE A 90 5.13 2.16 -2.95
C PHE A 90 6.49 1.81 -3.52
N SER A 91 7.45 2.72 -3.47
CA SER A 91 8.80 2.47 -3.97
C SER A 91 9.61 1.60 -2.99
N ASN A 92 10.48 0.80 -3.56
CA ASN A 92 11.56 0.10 -2.87
C ASN A 92 12.89 0.39 -3.57
N ASP A 93 14.02 0.05 -2.96
CA ASP A 93 15.35 0.40 -3.48
C ASP A 93 15.66 -0.22 -4.86
N GLN A 94 14.90 -1.24 -5.27
CA GLN A 94 15.04 -1.97 -6.52
C GLN A 94 13.98 -1.63 -7.57
N ALA A 95 12.89 -0.94 -7.20
CA ALA A 95 11.83 -0.56 -8.13
C ALA A 95 11.23 0.82 -7.79
N PRO A 96 11.40 1.82 -8.65
CA PRO A 96 10.74 3.11 -8.49
C PRO A 96 9.28 3.00 -8.91
N ILE A 97 8.38 3.47 -8.05
CA ILE A 97 6.94 3.47 -8.25
C ILE A 97 6.41 4.89 -8.08
N SER A 98 5.87 5.46 -9.13
CA SER A 98 5.19 6.76 -9.10
C SER A 98 3.70 6.59 -8.83
N THR A 99 2.98 7.68 -8.57
CA THR A 99 1.51 7.63 -8.45
C THR A 99 0.83 7.23 -9.76
N ARG A 100 1.43 7.52 -10.92
CA ARG A 100 0.98 6.98 -12.21
C ARG A 100 1.08 5.45 -12.25
N THR A 101 2.15 4.87 -11.75
CA THR A 101 2.31 3.42 -11.65
C THR A 101 1.25 2.82 -10.71
N VAL A 102 1.01 3.44 -9.55
CA VAL A 102 0.00 2.98 -8.58
C VAL A 102 -1.39 2.97 -9.24
N ARG A 103 -1.76 4.03 -9.96
CA ARG A 103 -3.01 4.08 -10.72
C ARG A 103 -3.12 2.94 -11.73
N PHE A 104 -2.03 2.67 -12.45
CA PHE A 104 -1.99 1.65 -13.49
C PHE A 104 -2.24 0.24 -12.94
N ILE A 105 -1.65 -0.09 -11.78
CA ILE A 105 -1.79 -1.42 -11.15
C ILE A 105 -3.02 -1.55 -10.24
N SER A 106 -3.85 -0.50 -10.10
CA SER A 106 -5.08 -0.52 -9.30
C SER A 106 -6.36 -0.33 -10.12
N ALA A 107 -6.25 -0.25 -11.44
CA ALA A 107 -7.38 -0.08 -12.34
C ALA A 107 -8.33 -1.28 -12.33
N SER A 108 -9.57 -1.05 -12.77
CA SER A 108 -10.61 -2.11 -12.90
C SER A 108 -10.28 -3.14 -13.99
N HIS A 109 -9.35 -2.80 -14.88
CA HIS A 109 -8.76 -3.69 -15.88
C HIS A 109 -7.24 -3.59 -15.86
N PHE A 110 -6.55 -4.68 -16.06
CA PHE A 110 -5.09 -4.70 -16.13
C PHE A 110 -4.61 -5.45 -17.37
N PRO A 111 -3.98 -4.76 -18.36
CA PRO A 111 -3.68 -3.32 -18.39
C PRO A 111 -4.95 -2.45 -18.49
N PRO A 112 -4.92 -1.19 -17.99
CA PRO A 112 -6.03 -0.27 -18.16
C PRO A 112 -6.43 -0.09 -19.63
N GLY A 113 -7.74 -0.04 -19.89
CA GLY A 113 -8.29 0.13 -21.25
C GLY A 113 -8.41 -1.14 -22.07
N ILE A 114 -7.99 -2.29 -21.56
CA ILE A 114 -8.17 -3.59 -22.23
C ILE A 114 -9.36 -4.30 -21.60
N THR A 115 -10.44 -4.43 -22.36
CA THR A 115 -11.67 -5.09 -21.92
C THR A 115 -11.49 -6.59 -21.72
N ASN A 116 -12.31 -7.17 -20.85
CA ASN A 116 -12.27 -8.60 -20.47
C ASN A 116 -10.89 -9.04 -19.93
N THR A 117 -10.26 -8.18 -19.15
CA THR A 117 -9.08 -8.48 -18.32
C THR A 117 -9.43 -8.38 -16.84
N GLU A 118 -8.69 -9.10 -16.02
CA GLU A 118 -8.86 -9.02 -14.56
C GLU A 118 -8.53 -7.61 -14.06
N SER A 119 -9.06 -7.24 -12.91
CA SER A 119 -8.68 -6.01 -12.22
C SER A 119 -7.21 -6.02 -11.83
N GLY A 120 -6.63 -4.84 -11.74
CA GLY A 120 -5.24 -4.68 -11.30
C GLY A 120 -5.00 -5.31 -9.93
N PRO A 121 -3.77 -5.78 -9.66
CA PRO A 121 -3.46 -6.50 -8.42
C PRO A 121 -3.71 -5.69 -7.15
N LEU A 122 -3.71 -4.36 -7.22
CA LEU A 122 -4.00 -3.45 -6.11
C LEU A 122 -5.36 -2.75 -6.25
N TYR A 123 -6.33 -3.37 -6.94
CA TYR A 123 -7.70 -2.83 -6.98
C TYR A 123 -8.23 -2.56 -5.57
N GLY A 124 -8.76 -1.37 -5.32
CA GLY A 124 -9.24 -0.94 -4.00
C GLY A 124 -8.15 -0.39 -3.08
N ILE A 125 -6.96 -0.08 -3.60
CA ILE A 125 -5.87 0.53 -2.81
C ILE A 125 -6.26 1.89 -2.23
N GLU A 126 -7.21 2.59 -2.84
CA GLU A 126 -7.77 3.86 -2.38
C GLU A 126 -8.43 3.76 -0.99
N ASN A 127 -8.82 2.56 -0.59
CA ASN A 127 -9.41 2.28 0.71
C ASN A 127 -8.36 2.17 1.84
N THR A 128 -7.07 2.30 1.54
CA THR A 128 -5.96 2.09 2.48
C THR A 128 -5.22 3.38 2.83
N ASN A 129 -4.38 3.32 3.87
CA ASN A 129 -3.53 4.41 4.34
C ASN A 129 -4.31 5.71 4.64
N ARG A 130 -5.52 5.55 5.19
CA ARG A 130 -6.45 6.66 5.47
C ARG A 130 -6.27 7.24 6.87
N GLY A 131 -5.16 6.93 7.52
CA GLY A 131 -4.79 7.47 8.82
C GLY A 131 -5.51 6.86 10.01
N CYS A 132 -5.99 5.64 9.86
CA CYS A 132 -6.65 4.90 10.94
C CYS A 132 -5.65 4.47 12.01
N GLY A 133 -6.08 4.51 13.28
CA GLY A 133 -5.23 4.11 14.40
C GLY A 133 -4.98 2.60 14.47
N PHE A 134 -3.83 2.23 15.03
CA PHE A 134 -3.50 0.83 15.29
C PHE A 134 -3.76 0.41 16.74
N ASN A 135 -4.13 1.37 17.59
CA ASN A 135 -4.30 1.18 19.02
C ASN A 135 -3.04 0.62 19.73
N VAL A 136 -1.88 0.97 19.24
CA VAL A 136 -0.58 0.59 19.82
C VAL A 136 0.37 1.77 19.71
N THR A 137 1.31 1.85 20.64
CA THR A 137 2.44 2.76 20.50
C THR A 137 3.40 2.16 19.48
N TYR A 138 3.52 2.81 18.34
CA TYR A 138 4.51 2.48 17.35
C TYR A 138 5.87 3.02 17.80
N LEU A 139 6.96 2.44 17.33
CA LEU A 139 8.33 2.63 17.82
C LEU A 139 8.73 4.05 18.23
N PRO A 140 9.69 4.22 19.16
CA PRO A 140 10.10 5.52 19.67
C PRO A 140 10.39 6.52 18.56
N GLY A 141 9.74 7.69 18.63
CA GLY A 141 9.87 8.75 17.64
C GLY A 141 9.16 8.51 16.31
N GLN A 142 8.43 7.40 16.19
CA GLN A 142 7.71 7.04 14.98
C GLN A 142 6.21 6.96 15.25
N SER A 143 5.41 7.56 14.41
CA SER A 143 4.00 7.22 14.26
C SER A 143 3.83 6.49 12.94
N LEU A 144 3.03 5.44 12.92
CA LEU A 144 2.55 4.86 11.67
C LEU A 144 1.90 5.95 10.83
N PRO A 145 1.76 5.75 9.49
CA PRO A 145 1.44 6.85 8.59
C PRO A 145 0.43 7.77 9.22
N VAL A 146 0.90 8.94 9.58
CA VAL A 146 0.10 9.90 10.33
C VAL A 146 -1.06 10.27 9.43
N PRO A 147 -2.28 10.23 9.96
CA PRO A 147 -3.43 10.77 9.28
C PRO A 147 -3.12 12.19 8.89
N MET A 148 -3.73 12.66 7.88
CA MET A 148 -3.75 14.04 7.43
C MET A 148 -2.71 14.91 8.07
N ALA A 149 -1.65 15.08 7.39
CA ALA A 149 -0.53 15.83 7.87
C ALA A 149 -0.87 17.29 8.20
N LEU A 150 -1.92 17.82 7.62
CA LEU A 150 -2.17 19.25 7.60
C LEU A 150 -3.45 19.66 8.33
N SER A 151 -4.50 18.88 8.32
CA SER A 151 -5.80 19.28 8.88
C SER A 151 -6.31 18.43 10.03
N GLY A 152 -5.63 17.33 10.36
CA GLY A 152 -5.97 16.52 11.54
C GLY A 152 -7.28 15.75 11.43
N GLY A 153 -7.54 15.13 10.31
CA GLY A 153 -8.69 14.24 10.07
C GLY A 153 -8.28 12.93 9.42
N PRO A 154 -9.22 12.10 8.95
CA PRO A 154 -8.89 10.96 8.12
C PRO A 154 -8.14 11.41 6.87
N SER A 155 -7.07 10.71 6.50
CA SER A 155 -6.29 10.95 5.29
C SER A 155 -7.13 10.73 4.04
N LEU A 156 -6.76 11.41 2.95
CA LEU A 156 -7.30 11.14 1.62
C LEU A 156 -6.96 9.72 1.14
N GLY A 157 -6.01 9.06 1.79
CA GLY A 157 -5.52 7.74 1.42
C GLY A 157 -4.65 7.78 0.16
N ILE A 158 -4.51 6.63 -0.47
CA ILE A 158 -3.72 6.51 -1.69
C ILE A 158 -4.45 7.16 -2.87
N LEU A 159 -3.85 8.17 -3.46
CA LEU A 159 -4.42 8.90 -4.60
C LEU A 159 -4.05 8.24 -5.92
N THR A 160 -5.06 7.78 -6.65
CA THR A 160 -4.91 7.10 -7.94
C THR A 160 -5.51 7.88 -9.11
N GLY A 161 -6.43 8.82 -8.83
CA GLY A 161 -7.19 9.56 -9.85
C GLY A 161 -8.46 8.87 -10.32
N LYS A 162 -8.89 7.79 -9.64
CA LYS A 162 -10.14 7.11 -9.94
C LYS A 162 -11.33 8.07 -9.84
N PRO A 163 -12.17 8.26 -10.90
CA PRO A 163 -13.26 9.23 -10.89
C PRO A 163 -14.48 8.74 -10.12
N ASP A 164 -14.71 7.43 -10.09
CA ASP A 164 -15.82 6.77 -9.39
C ASP A 164 -15.46 5.34 -8.97
N ALA A 165 -16.33 4.70 -8.20
CA ALA A 165 -16.12 3.35 -7.70
C ALA A 165 -16.10 2.27 -8.80
N MET A 166 -16.70 2.54 -9.95
CA MET A 166 -16.70 1.65 -11.12
C MET A 166 -15.51 1.92 -12.06
N ASP A 167 -14.73 2.96 -11.76
CA ASP A 167 -13.57 3.36 -12.56
C ASP A 167 -13.92 3.63 -14.04
N SER A 168 -14.97 4.43 -14.26
CA SER A 168 -15.51 4.70 -15.59
C SER A 168 -14.54 5.42 -16.54
N ASN A 169 -13.50 6.09 -15.99
CA ASN A 169 -12.44 6.72 -16.76
C ASN A 169 -11.09 6.07 -16.42
N ASN A 170 -10.68 5.10 -17.23
CA ASN A 170 -9.41 4.39 -17.07
C ASN A 170 -8.16 5.24 -17.41
N LEU A 171 -8.35 6.44 -17.97
CA LEU A 171 -7.27 7.38 -18.26
C LEU A 171 -7.07 8.41 -17.15
N ALA A 172 -8.02 8.56 -16.22
CA ALA A 172 -7.85 9.45 -15.08
C ALA A 172 -6.67 9.00 -14.21
N VAL A 173 -5.87 9.96 -13.74
CA VAL A 173 -4.68 9.70 -12.94
C VAL A 173 -4.36 10.91 -12.04
N ASN A 174 -3.75 10.64 -10.88
CA ASN A 174 -3.06 11.65 -10.08
C ASN A 174 -1.53 11.49 -10.27
N PRO A 175 -0.91 12.15 -11.25
CA PRO A 175 0.45 11.81 -11.69
C PRO A 175 1.56 12.53 -10.92
N GLY A 176 1.24 13.50 -10.08
CA GLY A 176 2.21 14.42 -9.45
C GLY A 176 3.08 13.82 -8.34
N GLY A 177 3.01 12.52 -8.06
CA GLY A 177 3.82 11.86 -7.03
C GLY A 177 5.01 11.10 -7.63
N VAL A 178 6.24 11.45 -7.22
CA VAL A 178 7.49 10.84 -7.71
C VAL A 178 8.39 10.49 -6.52
N PRO A 179 8.98 9.28 -6.46
CA PRO A 179 9.87 8.89 -5.37
C PRO A 179 11.20 9.66 -5.44
N ILE A 180 11.77 9.91 -4.28
CA ILE A 180 13.09 10.53 -4.09
C ILE A 180 14.06 9.43 -3.69
N PHE A 181 15.14 9.27 -4.47
CA PHE A 181 16.23 8.35 -4.18
C PHE A 181 17.48 9.13 -3.80
N LYS A 182 18.13 8.72 -2.71
CA LYS A 182 19.40 9.32 -2.26
C LYS A 182 20.39 8.17 -1.99
N GLY A 183 21.54 8.23 -2.63
CA GLY A 183 22.53 7.15 -2.53
C GLY A 183 22.06 5.78 -3.03
N GLY A 184 21.03 5.74 -3.88
CA GLY A 184 20.44 4.51 -4.40
C GLY A 184 19.34 3.89 -3.53
N GLU A 185 19.00 4.51 -2.40
CA GLU A 185 17.93 4.09 -1.50
C GLU A 185 16.74 5.06 -1.58
N VAL A 186 15.53 4.55 -1.36
CA VAL A 186 14.33 5.40 -1.27
C VAL A 186 14.44 6.27 -0.03
N ALA A 187 14.55 7.57 -0.23
CA ALA A 187 14.65 8.55 0.85
C ALA A 187 13.32 9.24 1.17
N GLY A 188 12.38 9.22 0.25
CA GLY A 188 11.07 9.85 0.41
C GLY A 188 10.32 9.97 -0.90
N GLY A 189 9.43 10.96 -0.97
CA GLY A 189 8.68 11.31 -2.17
C GLY A 189 8.41 12.80 -2.28
N ILE A 190 8.24 13.27 -3.50
CA ILE A 190 7.70 14.60 -3.82
C ILE A 190 6.29 14.45 -4.37
N GLY A 191 5.40 15.33 -3.97
CA GLY A 191 4.05 15.45 -4.51
C GLY A 191 3.78 16.85 -5.01
N VAL A 192 3.18 16.98 -6.18
CA VAL A 192 2.79 18.25 -6.79
C VAL A 192 1.32 18.17 -7.20
N ALA A 193 0.59 19.24 -6.94
CA ALA A 193 -0.83 19.34 -7.25
C ALA A 193 -1.22 20.78 -7.62
N GLY A 194 -2.22 20.90 -8.49
CA GLY A 194 -2.84 22.18 -8.82
C GLY A 194 -2.67 22.62 -10.27
N GLY A 195 -1.80 21.98 -11.04
CA GLY A 195 -1.72 22.09 -12.49
C GLY A 195 -2.57 21.03 -13.22
N ASP A 196 -2.34 20.88 -14.50
CA ASP A 196 -2.77 19.70 -15.23
C ASP A 196 -1.83 18.51 -14.99
N GLU A 197 -2.21 17.33 -15.45
CA GLU A 197 -1.46 16.08 -15.24
C GLU A 197 0.02 16.18 -15.68
N ALA A 198 0.26 16.78 -16.85
CA ALA A 198 1.62 16.91 -17.40
C ALA A 198 2.47 17.90 -16.59
N THR A 199 1.86 18.99 -16.17
CA THR A 199 2.50 20.02 -15.38
C THR A 199 2.88 19.53 -13.98
N ASP A 200 1.96 18.88 -13.29
CA ASP A 200 2.19 18.34 -11.95
C ASP A 200 3.29 17.26 -11.97
N GLU A 201 3.22 16.33 -12.95
CA GLU A 201 4.22 15.27 -13.09
C GLU A 201 5.61 15.82 -13.45
N TYR A 202 5.67 16.77 -14.43
CA TYR A 202 6.93 17.39 -14.81
C TYR A 202 7.58 18.14 -13.64
N ALA A 203 6.79 18.93 -12.90
CA ALA A 203 7.32 19.67 -11.77
C ALA A 203 7.85 18.74 -10.66
N ALA A 204 7.18 17.61 -10.40
CA ALA A 204 7.66 16.61 -9.47
C ALA A 204 8.98 15.97 -9.94
N VAL A 205 9.05 15.55 -11.22
CA VAL A 205 10.28 14.99 -11.82
C VAL A 205 11.43 16.00 -11.79
N ALA A 206 11.18 17.25 -12.13
CA ALA A 206 12.20 18.30 -12.12
C ALA A 206 12.81 18.50 -10.73
N GLY A 207 12.01 18.37 -9.67
CA GLY A 207 12.46 18.43 -8.29
C GLY A 207 13.48 17.33 -7.94
N THR A 208 13.30 16.12 -8.47
CA THR A 208 14.22 15.00 -8.22
C THR A 208 15.45 15.03 -9.13
N LEU A 209 15.27 15.28 -10.43
CA LEU A 209 16.34 15.25 -11.42
C LEU A 209 17.42 16.33 -11.18
N ALA A 210 17.03 17.53 -10.84
CA ALA A 210 17.95 18.66 -10.67
C ALA A 210 19.03 18.42 -9.60
N ASN A 211 18.75 17.51 -8.65
CA ASN A 211 19.61 17.22 -7.50
C ASN A 211 20.18 15.81 -7.52
N GLY A 212 19.96 15.04 -8.60
CA GLY A 212 20.43 13.68 -8.70
C GLY A 212 19.73 12.69 -7.76
N PHE A 213 18.53 13.04 -7.28
CA PHE A 213 17.70 12.17 -6.41
C PHE A 213 16.86 11.18 -7.23
N VAL A 214 17.53 10.43 -8.09
CA VAL A 214 16.93 9.50 -9.04
C VAL A 214 17.30 8.06 -8.71
N PRO A 215 16.48 7.09 -9.10
CA PRO A 215 16.78 5.69 -8.85
C PRO A 215 18.01 5.19 -9.61
N ASN A 216 18.77 4.28 -9.01
CA ASN A 216 19.89 3.58 -9.68
C ASN A 216 19.43 2.47 -10.64
N VAL A 217 18.14 2.17 -10.67
CA VAL A 217 17.57 1.15 -11.56
C VAL A 217 17.48 1.67 -13.00
N PRO A 218 17.51 0.77 -13.99
CA PRO A 218 17.35 1.14 -15.39
C PRO A 218 16.10 2.00 -15.66
N SER A 219 16.06 2.61 -16.82
CA SER A 219 15.00 3.53 -17.26
C SER A 219 13.60 3.11 -16.83
N PRO A 220 12.72 4.07 -16.49
CA PRO A 220 11.32 3.81 -16.16
C PRO A 220 10.63 2.90 -17.21
N GLY A 221 9.71 2.05 -16.78
CA GLY A 221 9.02 1.08 -17.64
C GLY A 221 9.69 -0.28 -17.75
N VAL A 222 10.76 -0.54 -16.99
CA VAL A 222 11.40 -1.87 -16.93
C VAL A 222 10.83 -2.77 -15.83
N VAL A 223 10.01 -2.26 -14.93
CA VAL A 223 9.25 -3.08 -13.99
C VAL A 223 8.08 -3.70 -14.74
N VAL A 224 8.00 -5.04 -14.69
CA VAL A 224 7.02 -5.81 -15.46
C VAL A 224 6.18 -6.65 -14.51
N VAL A 225 4.86 -6.59 -14.65
CA VAL A 225 3.90 -7.41 -13.89
C VAL A 225 3.03 -8.19 -14.88
N GLY A 226 3.03 -9.53 -14.77
CA GLY A 226 2.23 -10.38 -15.65
C GLY A 226 2.51 -10.18 -17.13
N GLY A 227 3.75 -9.83 -17.52
CA GLY A 227 4.13 -9.52 -18.90
C GLY A 227 3.81 -8.09 -19.36
N VAL A 228 3.24 -7.25 -18.47
CA VAL A 228 2.90 -5.86 -18.78
C VAL A 228 3.95 -4.93 -18.16
N SER A 229 4.59 -4.11 -19.00
CA SER A 229 5.53 -3.09 -18.56
C SER A 229 4.79 -1.94 -17.88
N LEU A 230 5.19 -1.58 -16.67
CA LEU A 230 4.53 -0.54 -15.88
C LEU A 230 5.01 0.86 -16.29
N PRO A 231 4.12 1.84 -16.47
CA PRO A 231 4.52 3.23 -16.66
C PRO A 231 5.11 3.78 -15.35
N PHE A 232 6.07 4.68 -15.47
CA PHE A 232 6.62 5.41 -14.32
C PHE A 232 6.19 6.87 -14.35
N VAL A 233 6.66 7.63 -15.33
CA VAL A 233 6.24 9.00 -15.61
C VAL A 233 6.12 9.18 -17.12
N ASN A 234 5.19 10.04 -17.56
CA ASN A 234 5.01 10.35 -18.98
C ASN A 234 5.66 11.67 -19.37
N GLN A 235 5.80 12.60 -18.41
CA GLN A 235 6.25 13.97 -18.68
C GLN A 235 7.59 14.23 -18.00
N THR A 236 8.68 14.18 -18.78
CA THR A 236 10.07 14.43 -18.34
C THR A 236 10.67 15.71 -18.89
N THR A 237 9.94 16.41 -19.77
CA THR A 237 10.31 17.70 -20.36
C THR A 237 9.23 18.71 -20.07
N ILE A 238 9.56 20.00 -20.17
CA ILE A 238 8.58 21.06 -19.91
C ILE A 238 7.35 20.86 -20.83
N PRO A 239 6.12 20.90 -20.28
CA PRO A 239 4.91 20.71 -21.10
C PRO A 239 4.77 21.77 -22.18
N ALA A 240 4.13 21.38 -23.28
CA ALA A 240 3.93 22.28 -24.42
C ALA A 240 3.09 23.51 -24.00
N GLY A 241 3.59 24.68 -24.28
CA GLY A 241 2.95 25.96 -23.90
C GLY A 241 3.40 26.50 -22.53
N GLU A 242 4.01 25.70 -21.69
CA GLU A 242 4.55 26.13 -20.43
C GLU A 242 5.95 26.75 -20.56
N GLN A 243 6.31 27.58 -19.58
CA GLN A 243 7.60 28.22 -19.48
C GLN A 243 8.23 27.93 -18.12
N PRO A 244 9.58 27.96 -18.02
CA PRO A 244 10.24 27.94 -16.73
C PRO A 244 9.75 29.09 -15.84
N GLY A 245 9.60 28.80 -14.56
CA GLY A 245 9.12 29.73 -13.55
C GLY A 245 10.20 30.15 -12.56
N THR A 246 9.73 30.60 -11.40
CA THR A 246 10.55 30.92 -10.23
C THR A 246 9.93 30.29 -8.98
N ALA A 247 10.75 30.15 -7.95
CA ALA A 247 10.28 29.70 -6.64
C ALA A 247 9.66 30.88 -5.85
N ASN A 248 8.59 31.45 -6.41
CA ASN A 248 7.87 32.61 -5.86
C ASN A 248 6.70 32.10 -4.97
N GLY A 249 6.98 31.73 -3.76
CA GLY A 249 5.97 31.21 -2.84
C GLY A 249 6.47 31.18 -1.40
N SER A 250 5.79 30.42 -0.57
CA SER A 250 6.16 30.27 0.84
C SER A 250 5.91 28.87 1.36
N TYR A 251 6.67 28.47 2.34
CA TYR A 251 6.41 27.26 3.10
C TYR A 251 5.22 27.50 4.07
N THR A 252 4.24 26.64 4.02
CA THR A 252 3.16 26.55 5.01
C THR A 252 3.50 25.53 6.11
N LEU A 253 4.27 24.51 5.74
CA LEU A 253 5.03 23.66 6.65
C LEU A 253 6.51 23.85 6.29
N GLY A 254 7.35 24.19 7.30
CA GLY A 254 8.75 24.54 7.08
C GLY A 254 9.59 23.36 6.58
N PRO A 255 10.76 23.63 6.00
CA PRO A 255 11.67 22.59 5.56
C PRO A 255 12.27 21.86 6.76
N LEU A 256 11.86 20.64 6.99
CA LEU A 256 12.32 19.80 8.07
C LEU A 256 13.18 18.67 7.54
N ALA A 257 14.22 18.30 8.26
CA ALA A 257 14.96 17.09 7.98
C ALA A 257 14.12 15.85 8.37
N SER A 258 14.36 14.75 7.68
CA SER A 258 13.83 13.45 8.14
C SER A 258 14.36 13.15 9.55
N PRO A 259 13.53 12.63 10.46
CA PRO A 259 13.96 12.23 11.79
C PRO A 259 14.93 11.05 11.81
N GLY A 260 14.94 10.26 10.73
CA GLY A 260 15.81 9.09 10.62
C GLY A 260 15.37 8.11 9.53
N PRO A 261 16.06 6.98 9.42
CA PRO A 261 15.66 5.91 8.52
C PRO A 261 14.27 5.36 8.87
N ALA A 262 13.55 4.88 7.85
CA ALA A 262 12.30 4.16 8.07
C ALA A 262 12.58 2.89 8.89
N PRO A 263 11.81 2.63 9.96
CA PRO A 263 12.09 1.53 10.87
C PRO A 263 11.83 0.16 10.22
N GLU A 264 12.63 -0.83 10.61
CA GLU A 264 12.60 -2.21 10.14
C GLU A 264 12.69 -3.20 11.31
N GLY A 265 12.44 -4.48 11.06
CA GLY A 265 12.42 -5.51 12.10
C GLY A 265 11.10 -5.49 12.88
N ASP A 266 11.16 -5.78 14.17
CA ASP A 266 10.00 -5.80 15.05
C ASP A 266 9.49 -4.39 15.32
N LEU A 267 8.46 -3.97 14.57
CA LEU A 267 7.76 -2.72 14.81
C LEU A 267 6.88 -2.81 16.07
N ILE A 268 6.35 -4.00 16.34
CA ILE A 268 5.67 -4.39 17.57
C ILE A 268 6.22 -5.75 17.95
N ALA A 269 6.76 -5.84 19.18
CA ALA A 269 7.35 -7.08 19.70
C ALA A 269 6.29 -8.19 19.83
N GLU A 270 6.70 -9.41 19.56
CA GLU A 270 5.84 -10.60 19.62
C GLU A 270 5.32 -10.84 21.05
N THR A 271 4.00 -11.00 21.15
CA THR A 271 3.29 -11.31 22.41
C THR A 271 2.25 -12.41 22.18
N GLY A 272 1.77 -13.01 23.27
CA GLY A 272 0.58 -13.87 23.22
C GLY A 272 -0.70 -13.08 23.46
N SER A 273 -1.84 -13.62 23.00
CA SER A 273 -3.15 -13.05 23.28
C SER A 273 -3.47 -13.12 24.78
N THR A 274 -3.98 -12.02 25.33
CA THR A 274 -4.44 -11.96 26.71
C THR A 274 -5.85 -12.54 26.92
N GLN A 275 -6.59 -12.79 25.83
CA GLN A 275 -7.94 -13.32 25.83
C GLN A 275 -8.00 -14.86 25.64
N GLY A 276 -6.86 -15.50 25.62
CA GLY A 276 -6.74 -16.88 25.16
C GLY A 276 -6.67 -16.96 23.63
N GLY A 277 -6.20 -18.06 23.08
CA GLY A 277 -5.96 -18.23 21.66
C GLY A 277 -4.47 -18.41 21.38
N LEU A 278 -3.86 -17.54 20.58
CA LEU A 278 -2.46 -17.67 20.22
C LEU A 278 -1.51 -17.36 21.39
N THR A 279 -0.61 -18.27 21.69
CA THR A 279 0.49 -18.07 22.63
C THR A 279 1.62 -17.29 21.95
N GLN A 280 2.51 -16.68 22.74
CA GLN A 280 3.69 -15.97 22.19
C GLN A 280 4.58 -16.90 21.35
N SER A 281 4.75 -18.16 21.74
CA SER A 281 5.53 -19.12 20.97
C SER A 281 4.90 -19.48 19.61
N GLU A 282 3.58 -19.52 19.53
CA GLU A 282 2.84 -19.71 18.29
C GLU A 282 2.94 -18.48 17.40
N VAL A 283 2.79 -17.27 17.94
CA VAL A 283 3.00 -16.01 17.21
C VAL A 283 4.42 -15.97 16.64
N HIS A 284 5.43 -16.31 17.45
CA HIS A 284 6.81 -16.42 16.99
C HIS A 284 6.96 -17.42 15.82
N ALA A 285 6.39 -18.62 15.95
CA ALA A 285 6.45 -19.63 14.90
C ALA A 285 5.79 -19.14 13.60
N ILE A 286 4.64 -18.47 13.69
CA ILE A 286 3.93 -17.88 12.56
C ILE A 286 4.81 -16.84 11.86
N VAL A 287 5.38 -15.90 12.59
CA VAL A 287 6.24 -14.83 12.04
C VAL A 287 7.50 -15.44 11.39
N GLN A 288 8.18 -16.37 12.06
CA GLN A 288 9.40 -16.99 11.53
C GLN A 288 9.15 -17.85 10.28
N ASN A 289 8.06 -18.62 10.23
CA ASN A 289 7.68 -19.38 9.04
C ASN A 289 7.40 -18.44 7.86
N THR A 290 6.74 -17.32 8.13
CA THR A 290 6.45 -16.28 7.14
C THR A 290 7.73 -15.68 6.58
N ILE A 291 8.66 -15.26 7.45
CA ILE A 291 9.97 -14.69 7.06
C ILE A 291 10.79 -15.71 6.26
N ALA A 292 10.84 -16.96 6.73
CA ALA A 292 11.60 -18.03 6.06
C ALA A 292 11.10 -18.26 4.63
N THR A 293 9.78 -18.32 4.45
CA THR A 293 9.16 -18.49 3.12
C THR A 293 9.37 -17.25 2.26
N ALA A 294 9.22 -16.04 2.82
CA ALA A 294 9.46 -14.78 2.11
C ALA A 294 10.87 -14.70 1.52
N ASN A 295 11.89 -15.14 2.27
CA ASN A 295 13.28 -15.15 1.83
C ASN A 295 13.56 -16.11 0.65
N LEU A 296 12.68 -17.04 0.39
CA LEU A 296 12.75 -17.96 -0.77
C LEU A 296 11.86 -17.47 -1.91
N THR A 297 10.85 -16.66 -1.64
CA THR A 297 9.86 -16.24 -2.62
C THR A 297 10.41 -15.12 -3.51
N ARG A 298 10.27 -15.27 -4.83
CA ARG A 298 10.63 -14.20 -5.77
C ARG A 298 9.61 -13.06 -5.76
N ALA A 299 10.10 -11.85 -5.88
CA ALA A 299 9.28 -10.65 -5.97
C ALA A 299 8.67 -10.47 -7.37
N VAL A 300 7.57 -9.72 -7.43
CA VAL A 300 7.00 -9.22 -8.68
C VAL A 300 7.53 -7.83 -9.02
N LEU A 301 7.76 -6.99 -8.00
CA LEU A 301 8.08 -5.57 -8.16
C LEU A 301 9.54 -5.22 -7.80
N ARG A 302 10.47 -6.16 -7.93
CA ARG A 302 11.91 -5.91 -7.67
C ARG A 302 12.78 -6.28 -8.84
N LEU A 303 13.80 -5.48 -9.05
CA LEU A 303 14.83 -5.70 -10.08
C LEU A 303 16.19 -6.03 -9.43
N PRO A 304 17.01 -6.87 -10.05
CA PRO A 304 16.70 -7.64 -11.26
C PRO A 304 15.63 -8.69 -11.01
N GLU A 305 15.01 -9.20 -12.09
CA GLU A 305 14.05 -10.31 -12.01
C GLU A 305 14.67 -11.49 -11.24
N GLY A 306 13.89 -12.15 -10.38
CA GLY A 306 14.36 -13.17 -9.46
C GLY A 306 14.80 -12.64 -8.09
N SER A 307 14.83 -11.33 -7.88
CA SER A 307 15.05 -10.74 -6.55
C SER A 307 14.01 -11.25 -5.56
N ARG A 308 14.42 -11.40 -4.29
CA ARG A 308 13.55 -11.93 -3.23
C ARG A 308 12.56 -10.90 -2.73
N ALA A 309 11.35 -11.35 -2.48
CA ALA A 309 10.26 -10.51 -2.02
C ALA A 309 10.48 -10.05 -0.56
N ARG A 310 9.94 -8.89 -0.23
CA ARG A 310 9.98 -8.26 1.09
C ARG A 310 8.56 -7.91 1.52
N PHE A 311 8.27 -8.22 2.77
CA PHE A 311 6.91 -8.10 3.29
C PHE A 311 6.88 -7.39 4.64
N VAL A 312 5.70 -6.85 4.94
CA VAL A 312 5.26 -6.57 6.30
C VAL A 312 4.33 -7.69 6.74
N ILE A 313 4.50 -8.14 7.97
CA ILE A 313 3.80 -9.27 8.57
C ILE A 313 3.11 -8.78 9.83
N ALA A 314 1.81 -8.94 9.92
CA ALA A 314 1.01 -8.62 11.10
C ALA A 314 0.28 -9.87 11.60
N VAL A 315 0.27 -10.08 12.92
CA VAL A 315 -0.56 -11.09 13.57
C VAL A 315 -1.47 -10.40 14.58
N ALA A 316 -2.76 -10.68 14.53
CA ALA A 316 -3.74 -10.11 15.45
C ALA A 316 -4.55 -11.20 16.15
N ASP A 317 -5.04 -10.91 17.38
CA ASP A 317 -5.98 -11.74 18.11
C ASP A 317 -7.44 -11.44 17.70
N LEU A 318 -8.39 -12.15 18.33
CA LEU A 318 -9.81 -12.07 17.98
C LEU A 318 -10.44 -10.68 18.17
N ASP A 319 -9.87 -9.86 19.05
CA ASP A 319 -10.29 -8.47 19.27
C ASP A 319 -9.55 -7.47 18.37
N GLY A 320 -8.68 -7.97 17.47
CA GLY A 320 -7.88 -7.16 16.56
C GLY A 320 -6.66 -6.50 17.21
N HIS A 321 -6.28 -6.88 18.45
CA HIS A 321 -5.03 -6.44 19.04
C HIS A 321 -3.85 -7.05 18.30
N LEU A 322 -2.85 -6.24 18.01
CA LEU A 322 -1.65 -6.71 17.34
C LEU A 322 -0.76 -7.50 18.30
N LEU A 323 -0.51 -8.75 17.97
CA LEU A 323 0.39 -9.65 18.68
C LEU A 323 1.80 -9.61 18.11
N ALA A 324 1.96 -9.19 16.86
CA ALA A 324 3.23 -8.92 16.20
C ALA A 324 3.02 -7.99 15.01
N LEU A 325 4.01 -7.14 14.76
CA LEU A 325 4.15 -6.39 13.51
C LEU A 325 5.64 -6.35 13.14
N TYR A 326 5.99 -6.98 12.03
CA TYR A 326 7.36 -7.08 11.56
C TYR A 326 7.49 -6.52 10.16
N ARG A 327 8.45 -5.63 9.92
CA ARG A 327 8.78 -5.14 8.58
C ARG A 327 10.12 -5.68 8.14
N MET A 328 10.14 -6.48 7.07
CA MET A 328 11.39 -6.93 6.46
C MET A 328 12.17 -5.72 5.92
N PRO A 329 13.53 -5.83 5.88
CA PRO A 329 14.35 -4.77 5.28
C PRO A 329 13.89 -4.40 3.88
N ASP A 330 13.75 -3.09 3.63
CA ASP A 330 13.29 -2.52 2.36
C ASP A 330 11.87 -2.92 1.92
N ALA A 331 11.04 -3.51 2.79
CA ALA A 331 9.62 -3.71 2.49
C ALA A 331 8.94 -2.34 2.32
N THR A 332 7.95 -2.30 1.44
CA THR A 332 7.20 -1.07 1.11
C THR A 332 6.45 -0.53 2.33
N MET A 333 6.39 0.80 2.49
CA MET A 333 5.81 1.41 3.69
C MET A 333 4.28 1.37 3.70
N PHE A 334 3.60 1.44 2.56
CA PHE A 334 2.14 1.29 2.51
C PHE A 334 1.69 -0.04 3.12
N SER A 335 2.54 -1.05 3.03
CA SER A 335 2.28 -2.41 3.52
C SER A 335 2.13 -2.49 5.03
N VAL A 336 2.60 -1.52 5.80
CA VAL A 336 2.47 -1.50 7.26
C VAL A 336 1.00 -1.42 7.68
N ASP A 337 0.28 -0.42 7.17
CA ASP A 337 -1.16 -0.26 7.41
C ASP A 337 -1.97 -1.42 6.81
N VAL A 338 -1.60 -1.81 5.61
CA VAL A 338 -2.28 -2.87 4.85
C VAL A 338 -2.17 -4.23 5.53
N ALA A 339 -1.00 -4.65 6.03
CA ALA A 339 -0.85 -5.92 6.72
C ALA A 339 -1.68 -5.97 8.01
N VAL A 340 -1.73 -4.86 8.76
CA VAL A 340 -2.55 -4.73 9.96
C VAL A 340 -4.04 -4.85 9.62
N ALA A 341 -4.52 -4.11 8.62
CA ALA A 341 -5.92 -4.18 8.21
C ALA A 341 -6.28 -5.58 7.71
N LYS A 342 -5.44 -6.20 6.88
CA LYS A 342 -5.65 -7.58 6.39
C LYS A 342 -5.81 -8.59 7.53
N SER A 343 -4.94 -8.55 8.57
CA SER A 343 -5.03 -9.46 9.71
C SER A 343 -6.35 -9.32 10.48
N ARG A 344 -6.85 -8.09 10.63
CA ARG A 344 -8.11 -7.75 11.28
C ARG A 344 -9.33 -8.11 10.43
N ASN A 345 -9.27 -7.88 9.12
CA ASN A 345 -10.37 -8.19 8.21
C ASN A 345 -10.71 -9.69 8.20
N VAL A 346 -9.72 -10.57 8.11
CA VAL A 346 -9.98 -12.02 8.08
C VAL A 346 -10.57 -12.53 9.40
N ILE A 347 -10.25 -11.89 10.53
CA ILE A 347 -10.86 -12.21 11.82
C ILE A 347 -12.32 -11.80 11.81
N TYR A 348 -12.60 -10.53 11.53
CA TYR A 348 -13.95 -9.99 11.59
C TYR A 348 -14.91 -10.75 10.65
N PHE A 349 -14.55 -10.85 9.37
CA PHE A 349 -15.41 -11.49 8.38
C PHE A 349 -15.50 -13.03 8.51
N SER A 350 -14.62 -13.66 9.31
CA SER A 350 -14.74 -15.09 9.65
C SER A 350 -15.50 -15.34 10.94
N GLN A 351 -15.66 -14.34 11.81
CA GLN A 351 -16.38 -14.46 13.09
C GLN A 351 -17.87 -14.16 12.97
N ALA A 352 -18.16 -12.99 12.40
CA ALA A 352 -19.51 -12.41 12.46
C ALA A 352 -20.08 -12.23 11.06
N PRO A 353 -21.40 -12.49 10.90
CA PRO A 353 -22.06 -12.08 9.71
C PRO A 353 -22.17 -10.54 9.74
N ASP A 354 -21.50 -9.88 8.81
CA ASP A 354 -21.82 -8.50 8.45
C ASP A 354 -22.90 -8.56 7.36
N GLU A 355 -23.88 -7.67 7.39
CA GLU A 355 -24.93 -7.65 6.36
C GLU A 355 -24.38 -7.35 4.94
N LEU A 356 -23.16 -6.82 4.87
CA LEU A 356 -22.42 -6.63 3.62
C LEU A 356 -21.60 -7.87 3.21
N SER A 357 -21.59 -8.92 4.04
CA SER A 357 -20.96 -10.21 3.70
C SER A 357 -22.01 -11.16 3.10
N PRO A 358 -21.80 -11.66 1.89
CA PRO A 358 -22.74 -12.59 1.24
C PRO A 358 -22.61 -14.02 1.75
N LEU A 359 -21.66 -14.31 2.64
CA LEU A 359 -21.30 -15.66 3.06
C LEU A 359 -21.96 -16.04 4.40
N PRO A 360 -22.29 -17.31 4.63
CA PRO A 360 -22.84 -17.76 5.90
C PRO A 360 -21.89 -17.51 7.08
N GLN A 361 -22.47 -17.32 8.25
CA GLN A 361 -21.71 -17.21 9.50
C GLN A 361 -20.77 -18.40 9.70
N GLY A 362 -19.56 -18.14 10.18
CA GLY A 362 -18.55 -19.15 10.43
C GLY A 362 -17.80 -19.62 9.19
N THR A 363 -18.02 -18.97 8.04
CA THR A 363 -17.19 -19.20 6.85
C THR A 363 -15.81 -18.57 7.06
N ALA A 364 -14.76 -19.34 6.87
CA ALA A 364 -13.40 -18.83 6.86
C ALA A 364 -13.16 -18.00 5.59
N VAL A 365 -12.85 -16.71 5.77
CA VAL A 365 -12.72 -15.71 4.71
C VAL A 365 -11.29 -15.19 4.65
N THR A 366 -10.76 -15.00 3.45
CA THR A 366 -9.46 -14.34 3.21
C THR A 366 -9.64 -12.98 2.55
N ASN A 367 -8.60 -12.15 2.54
CA ASN A 367 -8.68 -10.90 1.78
C ASN A 367 -8.79 -11.13 0.26
N ARG A 368 -8.35 -12.29 -0.26
CA ARG A 368 -8.65 -12.66 -1.65
C ARG A 368 -10.15 -12.87 -1.87
N THR A 369 -10.82 -13.52 -0.94
CA THR A 369 -12.29 -13.71 -0.99
C THR A 369 -13.01 -12.36 -1.04
N ILE A 370 -12.65 -11.46 -0.12
CA ILE A 370 -13.25 -10.12 -0.03
C ILE A 370 -12.92 -9.31 -1.29
N GLY A 371 -11.65 -9.23 -1.67
CA GLY A 371 -11.18 -8.35 -2.74
C GLY A 371 -11.69 -8.74 -4.12
N PHE A 372 -11.64 -10.01 -4.49
CA PHE A 372 -12.21 -10.46 -5.76
C PHE A 372 -13.72 -10.37 -5.76
N GLY A 373 -14.36 -10.61 -4.61
CA GLY A 373 -15.80 -10.40 -4.44
C GLY A 373 -16.22 -8.92 -4.45
N ALA A 374 -15.30 -7.98 -4.30
CA ALA A 374 -15.56 -6.54 -4.28
C ALA A 374 -15.32 -5.85 -5.63
N GLN A 375 -14.95 -6.60 -6.66
CA GLN A 375 -14.66 -6.02 -7.98
C GLN A 375 -15.94 -5.60 -8.72
N PRO A 376 -15.83 -4.63 -9.65
CA PRO A 376 -16.97 -4.10 -10.38
C PRO A 376 -17.60 -5.12 -11.36
N PHE A 377 -16.85 -6.17 -11.72
CA PHE A 377 -17.32 -7.28 -12.53
C PHE A 377 -16.98 -8.61 -11.84
N PHE A 378 -17.95 -9.54 -11.79
CA PHE A 378 -17.75 -10.84 -11.16
C PHE A 378 -18.41 -11.96 -11.96
N PRO A 379 -17.66 -12.97 -12.44
CA PRO A 379 -16.23 -13.21 -12.17
C PRO A 379 -15.31 -12.14 -12.76
N SER A 380 -14.14 -11.98 -12.12
CA SER A 380 -13.09 -11.08 -12.62
C SER A 380 -12.68 -11.43 -14.04
N GLY A 381 -12.43 -10.42 -14.87
CA GLY A 381 -12.03 -10.60 -16.26
C GLY A 381 -13.18 -10.86 -17.23
N ILE A 382 -14.44 -10.71 -16.81
CA ILE A 382 -15.60 -10.81 -17.70
C ILE A 382 -16.45 -9.54 -17.55
N ASP A 383 -16.31 -8.65 -18.51
CA ASP A 383 -17.03 -7.37 -18.51
C ASP A 383 -18.54 -7.55 -18.68
N ALA A 384 -19.28 -6.49 -18.34
CA ALA A 384 -20.73 -6.45 -18.38
C ALA A 384 -21.45 -7.48 -17.47
N THR A 385 -20.72 -8.17 -16.60
CA THR A 385 -21.30 -8.93 -15.50
C THR A 385 -21.70 -8.01 -14.35
N LEU A 386 -22.52 -8.52 -13.42
CA LEU A 386 -22.86 -7.75 -12.21
C LEU A 386 -21.65 -7.60 -11.30
N PRO A 387 -21.59 -6.53 -10.50
CA PRO A 387 -20.55 -6.36 -9.48
C PRO A 387 -20.46 -7.57 -8.55
N GLY A 388 -19.31 -7.76 -7.98
CA GLY A 388 -19.04 -8.84 -7.04
C GLY A 388 -19.89 -8.74 -5.77
N PRO A 389 -20.05 -9.86 -5.05
CA PRO A 389 -20.94 -9.93 -3.88
C PRO A 389 -20.50 -9.04 -2.70
N PHE A 390 -19.22 -8.66 -2.62
CA PHE A 390 -18.70 -7.71 -1.65
C PHE A 390 -18.56 -6.27 -2.17
N PHE A 391 -19.12 -5.95 -3.34
CA PHE A 391 -19.01 -4.59 -3.91
C PHE A 391 -19.68 -3.53 -3.04
N SER A 392 -20.78 -3.87 -2.37
CA SER A 392 -21.42 -2.97 -1.40
C SER A 392 -20.51 -2.65 -0.20
N LEU A 393 -19.70 -3.62 0.24
CA LEU A 393 -18.69 -3.40 1.29
C LEU A 393 -17.61 -2.42 0.81
N PHE A 394 -17.14 -2.55 -0.44
CA PHE A 394 -16.20 -1.61 -1.04
C PHE A 394 -16.76 -0.17 -1.04
N GLN A 395 -18.01 -0.01 -1.49
CA GLN A 395 -18.68 1.30 -1.52
C GLN A 395 -18.89 1.87 -0.11
N TYR A 396 -19.26 1.01 0.85
CA TYR A 396 -19.45 1.42 2.25
C TYR A 396 -18.14 1.92 2.87
N ASP A 397 -17.04 1.20 2.67
CA ASP A 397 -15.72 1.57 3.21
C ASP A 397 -15.20 2.90 2.63
N LEU A 398 -15.48 3.21 1.36
CA LEU A 398 -15.15 4.52 0.79
C LEU A 398 -15.74 5.68 1.58
N ALA A 399 -16.98 5.55 2.02
CA ALA A 399 -17.71 6.57 2.79
C ALA A 399 -17.46 6.50 4.30
N ASN A 400 -16.97 5.35 4.80
CA ASN A 400 -16.78 5.07 6.22
C ASN A 400 -15.35 4.59 6.48
N PRO A 401 -14.34 5.46 6.29
CA PRO A 401 -12.95 5.09 6.51
C PRO A 401 -12.74 4.60 7.94
N CYS A 402 -11.77 3.70 8.11
CA CYS A 402 -11.39 3.14 9.40
C CYS A 402 -12.43 2.20 10.05
N THR A 403 -13.47 1.79 9.33
CA THR A 403 -14.42 0.76 9.82
C THR A 403 -14.18 -0.58 9.13
N GLN A 404 -14.78 -1.63 9.65
CA GLN A 404 -14.84 -2.95 9.01
C GLN A 404 -16.30 -3.30 8.78
N GLY A 405 -16.90 -2.83 7.66
CA GLY A 405 -18.33 -2.94 7.45
C GLY A 405 -19.11 -2.29 8.61
N HIS A 406 -20.15 -2.97 9.10
CA HIS A 406 -20.98 -2.50 10.20
C HIS A 406 -20.48 -2.92 11.59
N GLN A 407 -19.24 -3.33 11.72
CA GLN A 407 -18.65 -3.59 13.04
C GLN A 407 -18.81 -2.37 13.94
N ALA A 408 -19.23 -2.58 15.18
CA ALA A 408 -19.27 -1.50 16.17
C ALA A 408 -17.88 -0.85 16.29
N ALA A 409 -17.84 0.49 16.34
CA ALA A 409 -16.59 1.24 16.40
C ALA A 409 -15.75 0.79 17.61
N ASN A 410 -14.49 0.47 17.35
CA ASN A 410 -13.52 0.11 18.37
C ASN A 410 -12.11 0.58 17.92
N PRO A 411 -11.13 0.70 18.84
CA PRO A 411 -9.81 1.24 18.50
C PRO A 411 -8.94 0.30 17.64
N ASN A 412 -9.38 -0.94 17.42
CA ASN A 412 -8.66 -1.95 16.62
C ASN A 412 -9.21 -2.07 15.19
N GLN A 413 -9.75 -1.01 14.64
CA GLN A 413 -10.23 -0.93 13.27
C GLN A 413 -9.35 0.01 12.46
N ASN A 414 -8.96 -0.39 11.25
CA ASN A 414 -8.21 0.45 10.34
C ASN A 414 -8.62 0.24 8.86
N GLY A 415 -9.91 -0.01 8.62
CA GLY A 415 -10.50 -0.11 7.30
C GLY A 415 -10.47 -1.52 6.70
N VAL A 416 -10.85 -1.63 5.43
CA VAL A 416 -10.91 -2.89 4.70
C VAL A 416 -9.92 -2.85 3.53
N VAL A 417 -9.18 -3.95 3.35
CA VAL A 417 -8.25 -4.16 2.23
C VAL A 417 -8.89 -5.10 1.21
N PHE A 418 -8.97 -4.65 -0.05
CA PHE A 418 -9.65 -5.36 -1.14
C PHE A 418 -8.69 -6.12 -2.07
N PHE A 419 -7.53 -6.53 -1.58
CA PHE A 419 -6.59 -7.36 -2.32
C PHE A 419 -5.92 -8.42 -1.42
N PRO A 420 -5.37 -9.51 -1.98
CA PRO A 420 -4.94 -10.71 -1.26
C PRO A 420 -3.86 -10.51 -0.22
N GLY A 421 -3.60 -11.53 0.58
CA GLY A 421 -2.46 -11.65 1.49
C GLY A 421 -2.82 -11.80 2.96
N ALA A 422 -3.88 -12.53 3.28
CA ALA A 422 -4.20 -12.83 4.67
C ALA A 422 -4.88 -14.18 4.82
N ALA A 423 -4.78 -14.74 6.02
CA ALA A 423 -5.47 -15.97 6.41
C ALA A 423 -5.99 -15.89 7.84
N PRO A 424 -7.22 -16.34 8.11
CA PRO A 424 -7.69 -16.57 9.47
C PRO A 424 -6.96 -17.78 10.08
N LEU A 425 -6.64 -17.69 11.37
CA LEU A 425 -5.87 -18.70 12.11
C LEU A 425 -6.77 -19.48 13.03
N TYR A 426 -6.63 -20.82 13.02
CA TYR A 426 -7.48 -21.73 13.76
C TYR A 426 -6.69 -22.72 14.61
N HIS A 427 -7.19 -23.01 15.81
CA HIS A 427 -6.91 -24.24 16.55
C HIS A 427 -8.00 -25.27 16.25
N GLY A 428 -7.72 -26.22 15.36
CA GLY A 428 -8.75 -27.14 14.86
C GLY A 428 -9.87 -26.39 14.12
N SER A 429 -11.07 -26.33 14.71
CA SER A 429 -12.21 -25.57 14.15
C SER A 429 -12.48 -24.23 14.84
N GLN A 430 -11.69 -23.88 15.85
CA GLN A 430 -11.85 -22.64 16.59
C GLN A 430 -10.96 -21.54 16.00
N LEU A 431 -11.55 -20.43 15.55
CA LEU A 431 -10.82 -19.23 15.16
C LEU A 431 -10.05 -18.68 16.37
N VAL A 432 -8.79 -18.33 16.21
CA VAL A 432 -7.92 -17.83 17.27
C VAL A 432 -7.17 -16.54 16.93
N GLY A 433 -7.24 -16.10 15.69
CA GLY A 433 -6.59 -14.87 15.23
C GLY A 433 -6.53 -14.77 13.72
N GLY A 434 -5.69 -13.88 13.22
CA GLY A 434 -5.45 -13.68 11.78
C GLY A 434 -4.02 -13.25 11.49
N ILE A 435 -3.51 -13.68 10.35
CA ILE A 435 -2.26 -13.19 9.78
C ILE A 435 -2.54 -12.32 8.57
N GLY A 436 -1.89 -11.15 8.49
CA GLY A 436 -1.86 -10.29 7.32
C GLY A 436 -0.42 -10.12 6.81
N VAL A 437 -0.25 -10.26 5.51
CA VAL A 437 1.02 -10.11 4.80
C VAL A 437 0.82 -9.15 3.65
N SER A 438 1.75 -8.22 3.47
CA SER A 438 1.72 -7.27 2.37
C SER A 438 3.12 -6.93 1.89
N GLY A 439 3.33 -6.93 0.56
CA GLY A 439 4.63 -6.61 -0.02
C GLY A 439 4.69 -6.73 -1.53
N ASP A 440 5.63 -7.50 -2.03
CA ASP A 440 6.06 -7.49 -3.43
C ASP A 440 5.26 -8.43 -4.36
N GLY A 441 3.96 -8.55 -4.16
CA GLY A 441 3.06 -9.27 -5.07
C GLY A 441 1.90 -9.97 -4.35
N VAL A 442 0.69 -9.83 -4.88
CA VAL A 442 -0.55 -10.30 -4.20
C VAL A 442 -0.70 -11.83 -4.15
N ASP A 443 -0.19 -12.56 -5.14
CA ASP A 443 -0.14 -14.03 -5.08
C ASP A 443 0.99 -14.50 -4.14
N GLN A 444 2.08 -13.74 -4.07
CA GLN A 444 3.17 -13.92 -3.12
C GLN A 444 2.71 -13.64 -1.69
N ASP A 445 1.92 -12.57 -1.48
CA ASP A 445 1.30 -12.26 -0.18
C ASP A 445 0.48 -13.46 0.32
N ASP A 446 -0.39 -14.05 -0.52
CA ASP A 446 -1.17 -15.24 -0.17
C ASP A 446 -0.29 -16.47 0.14
N PHE A 447 0.73 -16.70 -0.68
CA PHE A 447 1.64 -17.84 -0.51
C PHE A 447 2.39 -17.77 0.83
N VAL A 448 2.93 -16.59 1.12
CA VAL A 448 3.69 -16.35 2.35
C VAL A 448 2.78 -16.33 3.57
N ALA A 449 1.55 -15.78 3.46
CA ALA A 449 0.54 -15.83 4.52
C ALA A 449 0.08 -17.26 4.82
N ALA A 450 -0.11 -18.09 3.78
CA ALA A 450 -0.45 -19.52 3.96
C ALA A 450 0.68 -20.30 4.65
N ALA A 451 1.93 -20.00 4.35
CA ALA A 451 3.08 -20.60 5.03
C ALA A 451 3.15 -20.21 6.52
N GLY A 452 2.87 -18.95 6.85
CA GLY A 452 2.74 -18.49 8.23
C GLY A 452 1.59 -19.18 8.97
N ALA A 453 0.47 -19.39 8.29
CA ALA A 453 -0.71 -20.09 8.84
C ALA A 453 -0.53 -21.61 8.91
N ASN A 454 0.62 -22.19 8.54
CA ASN A 454 0.84 -23.63 8.61
C ASN A 454 0.71 -24.13 10.07
N GLY A 455 -0.14 -25.15 10.26
CA GLY A 455 -0.55 -25.64 11.59
C GLY A 455 -1.77 -24.91 12.19
N PHE A 456 -2.17 -23.77 11.61
CA PHE A 456 -3.30 -22.95 12.02
C PHE A 456 -4.30 -22.71 10.88
N ALA A 457 -4.18 -23.43 9.77
CA ALA A 457 -5.05 -23.22 8.61
C ALA A 457 -6.51 -23.55 8.92
N ALA A 458 -7.43 -22.79 8.33
CA ALA A 458 -8.85 -23.06 8.42
C ALA A 458 -9.19 -24.45 7.88
N PRO A 459 -10.07 -25.22 8.57
CA PRO A 459 -10.59 -26.49 8.05
C PRO A 459 -11.22 -26.27 6.66
N GLN A 460 -10.91 -27.15 5.72
CA GLN A 460 -11.42 -27.04 4.34
C GLN A 460 -12.95 -26.92 4.29
N ALA A 461 -13.67 -27.61 5.16
CA ALA A 461 -15.13 -27.64 5.17
C ALA A 461 -15.82 -26.29 5.42
N ILE A 462 -15.11 -25.33 6.03
CA ILE A 462 -15.67 -24.01 6.36
C ILE A 462 -15.11 -22.88 5.49
N ARG A 463 -14.25 -23.18 4.52
CA ARG A 463 -13.60 -22.17 3.69
C ARG A 463 -14.55 -21.56 2.67
N ALA A 464 -14.33 -20.30 2.32
CA ALA A 464 -15.14 -19.56 1.37
C ALA A 464 -15.22 -20.21 -0.03
N ASP A 465 -14.20 -20.97 -0.44
CA ASP A 465 -14.18 -21.67 -1.73
C ASP A 465 -15.16 -22.86 -1.84
N ASN A 466 -15.85 -23.21 -0.75
CA ASN A 466 -17.00 -24.12 -0.81
C ASN A 466 -18.32 -23.44 -1.24
N TYR A 467 -18.32 -22.12 -1.37
CA TYR A 467 -19.50 -21.36 -1.74
C TYR A 467 -19.38 -20.78 -3.13
N SER A 468 -20.51 -20.69 -3.81
CA SER A 468 -20.61 -20.06 -5.13
C SER A 468 -21.67 -18.97 -5.11
N VAL A 469 -21.36 -17.85 -5.76
CA VAL A 469 -22.31 -16.77 -5.98
C VAL A 469 -22.60 -16.67 -7.48
N ARG A 470 -23.86 -16.79 -7.88
CA ARG A 470 -24.29 -16.83 -9.29
C ARG A 470 -23.54 -17.90 -10.11
N GLY A 471 -23.25 -19.05 -9.50
CA GLY A 471 -22.52 -20.15 -10.14
C GLY A 471 -21.00 -19.98 -10.22
N VAL A 472 -20.46 -18.90 -9.69
CA VAL A 472 -19.02 -18.62 -9.62
C VAL A 472 -18.50 -18.99 -8.24
N PRO A 473 -17.52 -19.91 -8.11
CA PRO A 473 -16.90 -20.21 -6.82
C PRO A 473 -16.20 -18.96 -6.24
N MET A 474 -16.33 -18.76 -4.93
CA MET A 474 -15.57 -17.71 -4.25
C MET A 474 -14.10 -18.13 -4.15
N PRO A 475 -13.15 -17.24 -4.42
CA PRO A 475 -11.73 -17.57 -4.25
C PRO A 475 -11.37 -17.60 -2.77
N TYR A 476 -10.36 -18.40 -2.41
CA TYR A 476 -9.82 -18.43 -1.04
C TYR A 476 -8.37 -17.94 -0.99
N GLN A 477 -7.45 -18.65 -1.62
CA GLN A 477 -6.05 -18.28 -1.79
C GLN A 477 -5.56 -18.72 -3.16
N LYS A 478 -4.55 -18.02 -3.69
CA LYS A 478 -3.88 -18.37 -4.94
C LYS A 478 -2.38 -18.21 -4.75
N PHE A 479 -1.63 -19.15 -5.26
CA PHE A 479 -0.18 -19.16 -5.13
C PHE A 479 0.50 -18.95 -6.49
N PRO A 480 1.66 -18.26 -6.52
CA PRO A 480 2.40 -18.11 -7.75
C PRO A 480 2.88 -19.47 -8.25
N ARG A 481 3.00 -19.60 -9.57
CA ARG A 481 3.74 -20.72 -10.16
C ARG A 481 5.23 -20.49 -9.89
N ASP A 482 5.96 -21.53 -9.52
CA ASP A 482 7.40 -21.45 -9.25
C ASP A 482 7.77 -20.26 -8.33
N PRO A 483 7.29 -20.26 -7.07
CA PRO A 483 7.47 -19.11 -6.18
C PRO A 483 8.92 -18.81 -5.85
N GLU A 484 9.82 -19.78 -6.04
CA GLU A 484 11.23 -19.66 -5.70
C GLU A 484 12.14 -19.33 -6.91
N ASN A 485 11.61 -19.44 -8.14
CA ASN A 485 12.39 -19.24 -9.38
C ASN A 485 11.88 -18.07 -10.22
#